data_f4c3596b262dee01ad0b44db69b16efc
#
_entry.id   f4c3596b262dee01ad0b44db69b16efc
#
_cell.length_a   1.000
_cell.length_b   1.000
_cell.length_c   1.000
_cell.angle_alpha   90.00
_cell.angle_beta   90.00
_cell.angle_gamma   90.00
#
_symmetry.space_group_name_H-M   'P 1'
#
loop_
_entity.id
_entity.type
_entity.pdbx_description
1 polymer ?
#
loop_
_entity_poly.entity_id
_entity_poly.type
_entity_poly.pdbx_seq_one_letter_code
_entity_poly.pdbx_strand_id
1 'polypeptide(L)'
;FQVRLDFQALGNFADAKNWHAMWEVVPDFAPEDRPYFQDAEFAARVAAVESVMVEGCEDGQRRRAPAPPLATSGMQQAASVKLGFEPEDTMRIAQRLFEGGHITYHRTDNPNISEDDFPHITALAHANGWAMAPKLRMFKTSDAAQAGHPAITPTHWEIERAGQGDEE
;
A
#
# COMPACT_ATOMS: atom_id res chain seq x y z
N PHE A 1 2.81 -12.68 -26.06
CA PHE A 1 3.09 -13.70 -25.03
C PHE A 1 3.97 -13.10 -23.95
N GLN A 2 3.76 -13.52 -22.72
CA GLN A 2 4.57 -13.23 -21.56
C GLN A 2 4.95 -14.56 -20.91
N VAL A 3 6.22 -14.75 -20.59
CA VAL A 3 6.69 -15.98 -19.97
C VAL A 3 7.20 -15.67 -18.57
N ARG A 4 6.71 -16.42 -17.60
CA ARG A 4 7.20 -16.44 -16.22
C ARG A 4 7.84 -17.78 -15.95
N LEU A 5 9.04 -17.74 -15.43
CA LEU A 5 9.80 -18.92 -15.00
C LEU A 5 9.80 -18.97 -13.47
N ASP A 6 9.30 -20.06 -12.91
CA ASP A 6 9.28 -20.27 -11.46
C ASP A 6 10.40 -21.25 -11.08
N PHE A 7 11.31 -20.83 -10.21
CA PHE A 7 12.47 -21.59 -9.78
C PHE A 7 12.38 -21.97 -8.32
N GLN A 8 12.83 -23.17 -8.04
CA GLN A 8 13.10 -23.60 -6.66
C GLN A 8 14.55 -23.32 -6.33
N ALA A 9 14.80 -22.77 -5.18
CA ALA A 9 16.15 -22.57 -4.71
C ALA A 9 16.84 -23.92 -4.51
N LEU A 10 17.92 -24.17 -5.26
CA LEU A 10 18.77 -25.34 -5.10
C LEU A 10 19.97 -24.92 -4.24
N GLY A 11 20.08 -25.44 -3.02
CA GLY A 11 21.25 -25.23 -2.16
C GLY A 11 20.95 -25.08 -0.67
N ASN A 12 22.00 -25.11 0.14
CA ASN A 12 21.98 -25.03 1.61
C ASN A 12 21.78 -23.61 2.16
N PHE A 13 21.02 -22.77 1.50
CA PHE A 13 20.66 -21.46 2.03
C PHE A 13 19.44 -21.62 2.93
N ALA A 14 19.63 -21.41 4.23
CA ALA A 14 18.57 -21.58 5.25
C ALA A 14 17.30 -20.76 5.00
N ASP A 15 17.39 -19.72 4.16
CA ASP A 15 16.30 -18.81 3.78
C ASP A 15 15.97 -18.85 2.28
N ALA A 16 16.36 -19.92 1.57
CA ALA A 16 16.12 -20.05 0.14
C ALA A 16 14.62 -20.10 -0.17
N LYS A 17 14.06 -18.98 -0.61
CA LYS A 17 12.67 -18.86 -1.06
C LYS A 17 12.60 -19.21 -2.54
N ASN A 18 11.47 -19.80 -2.93
CA ASN A 18 11.13 -19.88 -4.35
C ASN A 18 11.09 -18.50 -4.95
N TRP A 19 11.66 -18.33 -6.11
CA TRP A 19 11.68 -17.08 -6.84
C TRP A 19 11.21 -17.28 -8.27
N HIS A 20 10.87 -16.21 -8.92
CA HIS A 20 10.46 -16.24 -10.31
C HIS A 20 11.20 -15.18 -11.11
N ALA A 21 11.40 -15.45 -12.38
CA ALA A 21 11.90 -14.51 -13.36
C ALA A 21 10.82 -14.27 -14.43
N MET A 22 10.79 -13.05 -14.94
CA MET A 22 9.99 -12.71 -16.11
C MET A 22 10.92 -12.60 -17.30
N TRP A 23 10.56 -13.25 -18.40
CA TRP A 23 11.30 -13.04 -19.64
C TRP A 23 11.08 -11.63 -20.14
N GLU A 24 12.15 -10.87 -20.23
CA GLU A 24 12.13 -9.51 -20.77
C GLU A 24 12.27 -9.58 -22.30
N VAL A 25 11.28 -9.06 -23.00
CA VAL A 25 11.20 -9.14 -24.46
C VAL A 25 11.68 -7.87 -25.18
N VAL A 26 11.79 -6.77 -24.44
CA VAL A 26 12.22 -5.47 -24.97
C VAL A 26 13.66 -5.21 -24.50
N PRO A 27 14.58 -4.68 -25.33
CA PRO A 27 14.39 -4.35 -26.76
C PRO A 27 14.66 -5.51 -27.74
N ASP A 28 15.22 -6.63 -27.26
CA ASP A 28 15.87 -7.63 -28.12
C ASP A 28 14.88 -8.44 -28.99
N PHE A 29 13.66 -8.65 -28.50
CA PHE A 29 12.66 -9.51 -29.14
C PHE A 29 11.41 -8.76 -29.57
N ALA A 30 11.21 -7.54 -29.08
CA ALA A 30 10.08 -6.68 -29.45
C ALA A 30 10.48 -5.20 -29.36
N PRO A 31 9.92 -4.31 -30.18
CA PRO A 31 10.17 -2.88 -30.10
C PRO A 31 9.43 -2.27 -28.91
N GLU A 32 9.96 -1.15 -28.37
CA GLU A 32 9.41 -0.46 -27.19
C GLU A 32 7.95 0.02 -27.36
N ASP A 33 7.57 0.41 -28.60
CA ASP A 33 6.22 0.88 -28.93
C ASP A 33 5.19 -0.27 -29.02
N ARG A 34 5.66 -1.51 -29.14
CA ARG A 34 4.85 -2.73 -29.16
C ARG A 34 5.51 -3.86 -28.39
N PRO A 35 5.50 -3.83 -27.05
CA PRO A 35 6.22 -4.76 -26.20
C PRO A 35 5.56 -6.16 -26.11
N TYR A 36 4.90 -6.58 -27.19
CA TYR A 36 4.19 -7.86 -27.25
C TYR A 36 4.90 -8.84 -28.16
N PHE A 37 5.42 -9.89 -27.58
CA PHE A 37 6.01 -10.97 -28.35
C PHE A 37 4.92 -11.88 -28.92
N GLN A 38 4.97 -12.17 -30.22
CA GLN A 38 3.88 -12.84 -30.94
C GLN A 38 4.20 -14.28 -31.40
N ASP A 39 5.46 -14.70 -31.36
CA ASP A 39 5.86 -16.06 -31.70
C ASP A 39 5.57 -17.01 -30.53
N ALA A 40 4.49 -17.80 -30.69
CA ALA A 40 4.05 -18.75 -29.67
C ALA A 40 5.02 -19.93 -29.49
N GLU A 41 5.63 -20.37 -30.59
CA GLU A 41 6.55 -21.52 -30.58
C GLU A 41 7.85 -21.15 -29.88
N PHE A 42 8.38 -19.97 -30.15
CA PHE A 42 9.55 -19.46 -29.43
C PHE A 42 9.23 -19.23 -27.95
N ALA A 43 8.11 -18.61 -27.60
CA ALA A 43 7.69 -18.42 -26.21
C ALA A 43 7.55 -19.76 -25.46
N ALA A 44 7.04 -20.79 -26.10
CA ALA A 44 6.96 -22.13 -25.53
C ALA A 44 8.36 -22.75 -25.27
N ARG A 45 9.34 -22.50 -26.15
CA ARG A 45 10.73 -22.93 -25.91
C ARG A 45 11.36 -22.20 -24.72
N VAL A 46 11.12 -20.89 -24.57
CA VAL A 46 11.57 -20.13 -23.40
C VAL A 46 10.90 -20.65 -22.13
N ALA A 47 9.60 -20.96 -22.18
CA ALA A 47 8.87 -21.51 -21.02
C ALA A 47 9.35 -22.91 -20.60
N ALA A 48 10.00 -23.65 -21.49
CA ALA A 48 10.54 -24.98 -21.22
C ALA A 48 11.99 -24.94 -20.64
N VAL A 49 12.56 -23.77 -20.35
CA VAL A 49 13.89 -23.64 -19.76
C VAL A 49 13.87 -24.14 -18.33
N GLU A 50 14.67 -25.17 -18.05
CA GLU A 50 14.75 -25.82 -16.71
C GLU A 50 15.77 -25.17 -15.77
N SER A 51 16.79 -24.51 -16.31
CA SER A 51 17.84 -23.89 -15.52
C SER A 51 18.33 -22.59 -16.15
N VAL A 52 18.71 -21.64 -15.31
CA VAL A 52 19.29 -20.36 -15.70
C VAL A 52 20.52 -20.06 -14.88
N MET A 53 21.45 -19.31 -15.45
CA MET A 53 22.61 -18.78 -14.74
C MET A 53 22.38 -17.30 -14.48
N VAL A 54 22.55 -16.87 -13.23
CA VAL A 54 22.48 -15.45 -12.85
C VAL A 54 23.83 -14.81 -13.21
N GLU A 55 23.84 -13.93 -14.20
CA GLU A 55 25.05 -13.23 -14.66
C GLU A 55 25.38 -11.98 -13.85
N GLY A 56 24.38 -11.38 -13.21
CA GLY A 56 24.55 -10.19 -12.41
C GLY A 56 23.46 -10.03 -11.37
N CYS A 57 23.78 -9.34 -10.28
CA CYS A 57 22.84 -8.93 -9.25
C CYS A 57 23.20 -7.52 -8.80
N GLU A 58 22.25 -6.60 -8.90
CA GLU A 58 22.42 -5.25 -8.41
C GLU A 58 21.54 -5.06 -7.17
N ASP A 59 22.16 -4.79 -6.02
CA ASP A 59 21.46 -4.45 -4.80
C ASP A 59 21.05 -2.98 -4.81
N GLY A 60 19.76 -2.74 -4.84
CA GLY A 60 19.18 -1.41 -4.79
C GLY A 60 18.35 -1.16 -3.53
N GLN A 61 18.53 0.00 -2.91
CA GLN A 61 17.63 0.46 -1.85
C GLN A 61 16.53 1.35 -2.43
N ARG A 62 15.28 0.92 -2.29
CA ARG A 62 14.13 1.74 -2.65
C ARG A 62 13.50 2.32 -1.39
N ARG A 63 13.54 3.65 -1.26
CA ARG A 63 12.80 4.35 -0.21
C ARG A 63 11.36 4.55 -0.64
N ARG A 64 10.43 4.05 0.15
CA ARG A 64 8.99 4.27 -0.04
C ARG A 64 8.48 5.18 1.07
N ALA A 65 7.91 6.30 0.69
CA ALA A 65 7.23 7.14 1.66
C ALA A 65 5.97 6.44 2.19
N PRO A 66 5.62 6.60 3.47
CA PRO A 66 4.33 6.13 3.99
C PRO A 66 3.17 6.72 3.19
N ALA A 67 2.07 5.98 3.12
CA ALA A 67 0.83 6.49 2.54
C ALA A 67 0.36 7.75 3.28
N PRO A 68 -0.41 8.63 2.62
CA PRO A 68 -1.07 9.73 3.32
C PRO A 68 -2.08 9.19 4.34
N PRO A 69 -2.44 10.00 5.35
CA PRO A 69 -3.59 9.71 6.19
C PRO A 69 -4.88 9.54 5.39
N LEU A 70 -5.88 8.92 5.97
CA LEU A 70 -7.06 8.49 5.22
C LEU A 70 -7.99 9.68 4.91
N ALA A 71 -8.31 9.84 3.64
CA ALA A 71 -9.53 10.47 3.17
C ALA A 71 -10.56 9.37 2.86
N THR A 72 -11.80 9.73 2.53
CA THR A 72 -12.89 8.77 2.27
C THR A 72 -12.50 7.69 1.25
N SER A 73 -11.94 8.08 0.12
CA SER A 73 -11.52 7.14 -0.93
C SER A 73 -10.40 6.21 -0.48
N GLY A 74 -9.43 6.74 0.27
CA GLY A 74 -8.33 5.96 0.84
C GLY A 74 -8.81 4.97 1.90
N MET A 75 -9.78 5.35 2.73
CA MET A 75 -10.40 4.47 3.71
C MET A 75 -11.15 3.31 3.03
N GLN A 76 -11.99 3.60 2.04
CA GLN A 76 -12.71 2.57 1.28
C GLN A 76 -11.74 1.59 0.59
N GLN A 77 -10.69 2.10 -0.05
CA GLN A 77 -9.69 1.26 -0.69
C GLN A 77 -8.93 0.39 0.32
N ALA A 78 -8.55 0.94 1.46
CA ALA A 78 -7.86 0.20 2.51
C ALA A 78 -8.75 -0.89 3.11
N ALA A 79 -10.02 -0.61 3.36
CA ALA A 79 -11.00 -1.55 3.88
C ALA A 79 -11.26 -2.70 2.88
N SER A 80 -11.42 -2.37 1.60
CA SER A 80 -11.61 -3.38 0.57
C SER A 80 -10.39 -4.31 0.45
N VAL A 81 -9.18 -3.76 0.41
CA VAL A 81 -7.95 -4.57 0.24
C VAL A 81 -7.61 -5.39 1.49
N LYS A 82 -7.82 -4.84 2.69
CA LYS A 82 -7.38 -5.48 3.94
C LYS A 82 -8.45 -6.32 4.62
N LEU A 83 -9.71 -5.93 4.49
CA LEU A 83 -10.85 -6.51 5.21
C LEU A 83 -11.88 -7.16 4.28
N GLY A 84 -11.77 -6.93 2.96
CA GLY A 84 -12.73 -7.43 1.98
C GLY A 84 -14.09 -6.72 2.02
N PHE A 85 -14.16 -5.53 2.62
CA PHE A 85 -15.42 -4.79 2.73
C PHE A 85 -15.78 -4.10 1.41
N GLU A 86 -17.08 -4.12 1.11
CA GLU A 86 -17.63 -3.28 0.04
C GLU A 86 -17.66 -1.80 0.47
N PRO A 87 -17.64 -0.86 -0.48
CA PRO A 87 -17.63 0.57 -0.17
C PRO A 87 -18.82 1.01 0.69
N GLU A 88 -20.01 0.42 0.48
CA GLU A 88 -21.23 0.72 1.24
C GLU A 88 -21.09 0.29 2.70
N ASP A 89 -20.60 -0.93 2.95
CA ASP A 89 -20.34 -1.43 4.30
C ASP A 89 -19.30 -0.60 5.02
N THR A 90 -18.22 -0.26 4.34
CA THR A 90 -17.17 0.63 4.88
C THR A 90 -17.77 1.96 5.34
N MET A 91 -18.62 2.57 4.52
CA MET A 91 -19.25 3.86 4.87
C MET A 91 -20.25 3.73 6.02
N ARG A 92 -20.99 2.64 6.08
CA ARG A 92 -21.94 2.35 7.18
C ARG A 92 -21.20 2.18 8.51
N ILE A 93 -20.08 1.44 8.51
CA ILE A 93 -19.24 1.22 9.69
C ILE A 93 -18.58 2.54 10.13
N ALA A 94 -17.99 3.27 9.20
CA ALA A 94 -17.38 4.57 9.49
C ALA A 94 -18.38 5.60 10.04
N GLN A 95 -19.63 5.57 9.60
CA GLN A 95 -20.70 6.40 10.15
C GLN A 95 -20.94 6.07 11.63
N ARG A 96 -21.04 4.78 11.98
CA ARG A 96 -21.21 4.36 13.38
C ARG A 96 -20.04 4.76 14.26
N LEU A 97 -18.81 4.58 13.77
CA LEU A 97 -17.60 5.01 14.49
C LEU A 97 -17.57 6.52 14.72
N PHE A 98 -17.96 7.30 13.73
CA PHE A 98 -18.07 8.76 13.86
C PHE A 98 -19.16 9.15 14.86
N GLU A 99 -20.36 8.57 14.79
CA GLU A 99 -21.47 8.83 15.71
C GLU A 99 -21.14 8.39 17.15
N GLY A 100 -20.34 7.34 17.29
CA GLY A 100 -19.77 6.90 18.59
C GLY A 100 -18.64 7.78 19.11
N GLY A 101 -18.19 8.78 18.34
CA GLY A 101 -17.10 9.68 18.73
C GLY A 101 -15.72 9.03 18.67
N HIS A 102 -15.54 7.93 17.92
CA HIS A 102 -14.27 7.21 17.85
C HIS A 102 -13.32 7.73 16.77
N ILE A 103 -13.89 8.28 15.70
CA ILE A 103 -13.12 8.86 14.59
C ILE A 103 -13.62 10.26 14.24
N THR A 104 -12.78 11.03 13.56
CA THR A 104 -13.16 12.31 12.94
C THR A 104 -14.17 12.08 11.80
N TYR A 105 -14.73 13.15 11.27
CA TYR A 105 -15.73 13.05 10.20
C TYR A 105 -15.18 12.26 8.99
N HIS A 106 -15.87 11.19 8.63
CA HIS A 106 -15.41 10.20 7.66
C HIS A 106 -15.70 10.56 6.19
N ARG A 107 -16.44 11.64 5.92
CA ARG A 107 -16.68 12.15 4.57
C ARG A 107 -15.78 13.37 4.30
N THR A 108 -14.54 13.12 3.97
CA THR A 108 -13.54 14.14 3.70
C THR A 108 -12.63 13.72 2.55
N ASP A 109 -12.27 14.70 1.71
CA ASP A 109 -11.25 14.52 0.66
C ASP A 109 -9.88 15.04 1.09
N ASN A 110 -9.77 15.53 2.34
CA ASN A 110 -8.54 16.08 2.88
C ASN A 110 -7.71 14.97 3.55
N PRO A 111 -6.50 14.65 3.05
CA PRO A 111 -5.61 13.68 3.69
C PRO A 111 -4.71 14.28 4.76
N ASN A 112 -4.89 15.56 5.12
CA ASN A 112 -4.05 16.24 6.09
C ASN A 112 -4.62 16.09 7.50
N ILE A 113 -3.75 15.70 8.44
CA ILE A 113 -4.06 15.66 9.87
C ILE A 113 -4.18 17.10 10.38
N SER A 114 -5.04 17.33 11.38
CA SER A 114 -5.14 18.60 12.08
C SER A 114 -3.81 18.96 12.77
N GLU A 115 -3.46 20.24 12.78
CA GLU A 115 -2.31 20.71 13.54
C GLU A 115 -2.48 20.46 15.04
N ASP A 116 -3.71 20.47 15.54
CA ASP A 116 -4.04 20.21 16.95
C ASP A 116 -3.79 18.74 17.34
N ASP A 117 -3.91 17.79 16.39
CA ASP A 117 -3.67 16.36 16.64
C ASP A 117 -2.17 16.02 16.65
N PHE A 118 -1.34 16.81 15.99
CA PHE A 118 0.08 16.49 15.83
C PHE A 118 0.85 16.32 17.15
N PRO A 119 0.63 17.14 18.19
CA PRO A 119 1.23 16.93 19.52
C PRO A 119 0.82 15.59 20.15
N HIS A 120 -0.45 15.20 20.03
CA HIS A 120 -0.97 13.93 20.57
C HIS A 120 -0.32 12.73 19.90
N ILE A 121 -0.24 12.75 18.56
CA ILE A 121 0.43 11.71 17.77
C ILE A 121 1.92 11.62 18.14
N THR A 122 2.57 12.76 18.32
CA THR A 122 3.98 12.83 18.72
C THR A 122 4.20 12.22 20.08
N ALA A 123 3.35 12.54 21.05
CA ALA A 123 3.43 11.96 22.39
C ALA A 123 3.24 10.44 22.38
N LEU A 124 2.26 9.94 21.61
CA LEU A 124 2.01 8.50 21.44
C LEU A 124 3.21 7.80 20.79
N ALA A 125 3.78 8.38 19.74
CA ALA A 125 4.95 7.82 19.07
C ALA A 125 6.17 7.74 19.99
N HIS A 126 6.42 8.77 20.79
CA HIS A 126 7.49 8.77 21.80
C HIS A 126 7.27 7.70 22.86
N ALA A 127 6.04 7.55 23.36
CA ALA A 127 5.71 6.54 24.37
C ALA A 127 5.95 5.11 23.85
N ASN A 128 5.76 4.87 22.56
CA ASN A 128 5.94 3.57 21.91
C ASN A 128 7.32 3.38 21.24
N GLY A 129 8.22 4.36 21.33
CA GLY A 129 9.53 4.29 20.68
C GLY A 129 9.49 4.32 19.15
N TRP A 130 8.43 4.85 18.57
CA TRP A 130 8.28 4.94 17.10
C TRP A 130 9.03 6.14 16.53
N ALA A 131 9.67 5.95 15.39
CA ALA A 131 10.30 7.04 14.68
C ALA A 131 9.24 7.97 14.07
N MET A 132 9.38 9.26 14.36
CA MET A 132 8.49 10.31 13.87
C MET A 132 9.20 11.24 12.88
N ALA A 133 8.43 11.74 11.92
CA ALA A 133 8.88 12.86 11.11
C ALA A 133 9.00 14.13 11.99
N PRO A 134 10.04 14.97 11.79
CA PRO A 134 10.26 16.16 12.63
C PRO A 134 9.21 17.25 12.42
N LYS A 135 8.39 17.14 11.37
CA LYS A 135 7.34 18.09 11.02
C LYS A 135 6.11 17.36 10.53
N LEU A 136 4.95 17.97 10.76
CA LEU A 136 3.70 17.54 10.15
C LEU A 136 3.86 17.56 8.62
N ARG A 137 3.52 16.44 8.01
CA ARG A 137 3.62 16.26 6.57
C ARG A 137 2.32 16.72 5.93
N MET A 138 2.43 17.71 5.04
CA MET A 138 1.29 18.23 4.30
C MET A 138 1.20 17.60 2.92
N PHE A 139 0.00 17.22 2.52
CA PHE A 139 -0.32 16.66 1.21
C PHE A 139 -1.10 17.68 0.40
N LYS A 140 -0.83 17.72 -0.90
CA LYS A 140 -1.55 18.62 -1.81
C LYS A 140 -3.01 18.17 -1.91
N THR A 141 -3.90 19.12 -1.72
CA THR A 141 -5.35 18.94 -1.83
C THR A 141 -5.97 20.16 -2.52
N SER A 142 -7.24 20.08 -2.90
CA SER A 142 -7.96 21.25 -3.42
C SER A 142 -8.26 22.24 -2.29
N ASP A 143 -8.42 23.53 -2.64
CA ASP A 143 -8.74 24.58 -1.66
C ASP A 143 -10.06 24.27 -0.92
N ALA A 144 -11.04 23.71 -1.62
CA ALA A 144 -12.32 23.33 -1.03
C ALA A 144 -12.16 22.16 -0.01
N ALA A 145 -11.31 21.19 -0.31
CA ALA A 145 -11.03 20.08 0.61
C ALA A 145 -10.18 20.54 1.80
N GLN A 146 -9.28 21.51 1.60
CA GLN A 146 -8.46 22.06 2.68
C GLN A 146 -9.27 22.88 3.68
N ALA A 147 -10.31 23.57 3.23
CA ALA A 147 -11.24 24.33 4.07
C ALA A 147 -12.25 23.45 4.83
N GLY A 148 -12.33 22.17 4.50
CA GLY A 148 -13.23 21.21 5.10
C GLY A 148 -12.66 20.51 6.34
N HIS A 149 -13.14 19.29 6.55
CA HIS A 149 -12.70 18.46 7.67
C HIS A 149 -11.27 17.94 7.42
N PRO A 150 -10.48 17.68 8.50
CA PRO A 150 -9.18 17.04 8.39
C PRO A 150 -9.30 15.58 7.91
N ALA A 151 -8.16 14.89 7.79
CA ALA A 151 -8.10 13.46 7.52
C ALA A 151 -8.90 12.66 8.57
N ILE A 152 -9.30 11.45 8.18
CA ILE A 152 -9.97 10.52 9.09
C ILE A 152 -8.92 9.98 10.07
N THR A 153 -9.07 10.33 11.34
CA THR A 153 -8.17 9.93 12.43
C THR A 153 -8.97 9.48 13.65
N PRO A 154 -8.39 8.67 14.54
CA PRO A 154 -8.96 8.45 15.85
C PRO A 154 -9.14 9.77 16.59
N THR A 155 -10.21 9.90 17.37
CA THR A 155 -10.42 11.04 18.28
C THR A 155 -9.73 10.83 19.63
N HIS A 156 -9.45 9.56 19.95
CA HIS A 156 -8.78 9.10 21.17
C HIS A 156 -7.58 8.23 20.79
N TRP A 157 -6.41 8.84 20.72
CA TRP A 157 -5.17 8.16 20.25
C TRP A 157 -4.63 7.12 21.23
N GLU A 158 -5.07 7.15 22.51
CA GLU A 158 -4.71 6.22 23.56
C GLU A 158 -5.53 4.93 23.56
N ILE A 159 -6.61 4.87 22.77
CA ILE A 159 -7.50 3.70 22.71
C ILE A 159 -7.05 2.78 21.57
N GLU A 160 -6.67 1.54 21.91
CA GLU A 160 -6.24 0.56 20.91
C GLU A 160 -7.40 -0.06 20.12
N ARG A 161 -8.57 -0.13 20.74
CA ARG A 161 -9.79 -0.67 20.12
C ARG A 161 -11.00 0.18 20.47
N ALA A 162 -11.77 0.52 19.46
CA ALA A 162 -13.01 1.28 19.58
C ALA A 162 -14.11 0.60 18.77
N GLY A 163 -15.37 0.91 19.11
CA GLY A 163 -16.53 0.35 18.45
C GLY A 163 -17.26 -0.70 19.29
N GLN A 164 -18.40 -1.17 18.79
CA GLN A 164 -19.28 -2.10 19.50
C GLN A 164 -19.43 -3.46 18.80
N GLY A 165 -18.66 -3.72 17.75
CA GLY A 165 -18.74 -4.95 16.99
C GLY A 165 -17.41 -5.38 16.41
N ASP A 166 -17.34 -6.61 15.95
CA ASP A 166 -16.13 -7.18 15.35
C ASP A 166 -15.73 -6.51 14.03
N GLU A 167 -16.62 -5.71 13.44
CA GLU A 167 -16.40 -4.97 12.20
C GLU A 167 -15.83 -3.56 12.38
N GLU A 168 -15.81 -3.02 13.62
CA GLU A 168 -15.44 -1.62 13.94
C GLU A 168 -14.00 -1.40 14.37
#